data_7657985de0564d264b44c0e0fc90612e
#
_entry.id   7657985de0564d264b44c0e0fc90612e
#
_cell.length_a   1.000
_cell.length_b   1.000
_cell.length_c   1.000
_cell.angle_alpha   90.00
_cell.angle_beta   90.00
_cell.angle_gamma   90.00
#
_symmetry.space_group_name_H-M   'P 1'
#
loop_
_entity.id
_entity.type
_entity.pdbx_description
1 polymer ?
#
loop_
_entity_poly.entity_id
_entity_poly.type
_entity_poly.pdbx_seq_one_letter_code
_entity_poly.pdbx_strand_id
1 'polypeptide(L)'
;MKIALDVMGGDHGPAPAIEGALQAAQECNVEVLLVGDEAIITAECRRLGCTDSRLSIRHASQVVEMHESPATVARKKRNSSIWIATELVKSGEASAVVSPGNTGASMVASFFVLGLTKGVERPAIATSLPTLTGTAIMLDVGANVDCSAQHLAQFAIMGNEYGKHLFGKPNPRIGLLSIGEEDSKGNEVTKEAFKLLKASSLNFIGNIEGRDVYSGSADVVVCDGFIGNVALKISEGVADTIKKLLIKEISGSFLGRLAYPLIAKPLLNLKKKIDYAEFGGAPLLGVNGITMICHGRSSAKAIKNAIRRAKGLAESRVDELIQRDIEESFSHAKPTEDTPS
;
A
#
# COMPACT_ATOMS: atom_id res chain seq x y z
N MET A 1 -19.83 0.20 8.67
CA MET A 1 -18.76 0.90 7.93
C MET A 1 -18.83 0.50 6.47
N LYS A 2 -18.72 1.48 5.55
CA LYS A 2 -18.78 1.24 4.11
C LYS A 2 -17.41 1.46 3.48
N ILE A 3 -17.01 0.58 2.55
CA ILE A 3 -15.78 0.70 1.76
C ILE A 3 -16.16 0.82 0.28
N ALA A 4 -15.66 1.85 -0.41
CA ALA A 4 -15.83 2.00 -1.84
C ALA A 4 -14.80 1.14 -2.59
N LEU A 5 -15.25 0.28 -3.48
CA LEU A 5 -14.40 -0.59 -4.30
C LEU A 5 -14.52 -0.19 -5.77
N ASP A 6 -13.43 0.23 -6.39
CA ASP A 6 -13.30 0.35 -7.83
C ASP A 6 -13.31 -1.05 -8.46
N VAL A 7 -14.42 -1.40 -9.09
CA VAL A 7 -14.63 -2.75 -9.64
C VAL A 7 -14.07 -2.89 -11.06
N MET A 8 -13.85 -1.76 -11.75
CA MET A 8 -13.53 -1.76 -13.18
C MET A 8 -12.03 -1.71 -13.50
N GLY A 9 -11.20 -1.42 -12.49
CA GLY A 9 -9.77 -1.12 -12.72
C GLY A 9 -8.85 -2.32 -12.92
N GLY A 10 -9.27 -3.54 -12.59
CA GLY A 10 -8.40 -4.71 -12.60
C GLY A 10 -8.18 -5.35 -13.98
N ASP A 11 -7.00 -6.00 -14.18
CA ASP A 11 -6.62 -6.68 -15.42
C ASP A 11 -7.54 -7.86 -15.79
N HIS A 12 -8.23 -8.45 -14.81
CA HIS A 12 -9.08 -9.64 -14.98
C HIS A 12 -10.58 -9.29 -15.00
N GLY A 13 -10.93 -8.01 -15.22
CA GLY A 13 -12.30 -7.53 -15.19
C GLY A 13 -12.92 -7.53 -13.78
N PRO A 14 -14.24 -7.39 -13.67
CA PRO A 14 -14.92 -7.13 -12.40
C PRO A 14 -15.03 -8.35 -11.47
N ALA A 15 -14.96 -9.59 -12.00
CA ALA A 15 -15.21 -10.81 -11.25
C ALA A 15 -14.38 -10.95 -9.97
N PRO A 16 -13.03 -10.86 -9.99
CA PRO A 16 -12.24 -10.98 -8.77
C PRO A 16 -12.52 -9.88 -7.74
N ALA A 17 -12.87 -8.67 -8.20
CA ALA A 17 -13.22 -7.57 -7.32
C ALA A 17 -14.55 -7.83 -6.60
N ILE A 18 -15.58 -8.28 -7.32
CA ILE A 18 -16.89 -8.61 -6.77
C ILE A 18 -16.83 -9.82 -5.83
N GLU A 19 -16.12 -10.89 -6.23
CA GLU A 19 -15.91 -12.06 -5.36
C GLU A 19 -15.18 -11.68 -4.06
N GLY A 20 -14.15 -10.85 -4.15
CA GLY A 20 -13.41 -10.34 -2.99
C GLY A 20 -14.26 -9.47 -2.08
N ALA A 21 -15.13 -8.62 -2.67
CA ALA A 21 -16.09 -7.82 -1.93
C ALA A 21 -17.11 -8.69 -1.17
N LEU A 22 -17.65 -9.73 -1.81
CA LEU A 22 -18.56 -10.67 -1.19
C LEU A 22 -17.93 -11.40 0.00
N GLN A 23 -16.71 -11.92 -0.20
CA GLN A 23 -15.94 -12.55 0.88
C GLN A 23 -15.66 -11.56 2.04
N ALA A 24 -15.32 -10.31 1.73
CA ALA A 24 -15.08 -9.28 2.74
C ALA A 24 -16.34 -8.93 3.52
N ALA A 25 -17.49 -8.79 2.83
CA ALA A 25 -18.76 -8.53 3.47
C ALA A 25 -19.13 -9.66 4.46
N GLN A 26 -18.90 -10.90 4.08
CA GLN A 26 -19.21 -12.08 4.92
C GLN A 26 -18.25 -12.27 6.09
N GLU A 27 -16.95 -12.14 5.86
CA GLU A 27 -15.93 -12.47 6.86
C GLU A 27 -15.53 -11.28 7.75
N CYS A 28 -15.62 -10.04 7.22
CA CYS A 28 -15.14 -8.84 7.94
C CYS A 28 -16.29 -7.95 8.45
N ASN A 29 -17.54 -8.33 8.22
CA ASN A 29 -18.73 -7.53 8.60
C ASN A 29 -18.61 -6.07 8.14
N VAL A 30 -18.47 -5.87 6.82
CA VAL A 30 -18.30 -4.57 6.18
C VAL A 30 -19.30 -4.43 5.03
N GLU A 31 -19.85 -3.24 4.84
CA GLU A 31 -20.62 -2.89 3.65
C GLU A 31 -19.67 -2.47 2.54
N VAL A 32 -19.92 -2.91 1.29
CA VAL A 32 -19.08 -2.56 0.14
C VAL A 32 -19.91 -1.89 -0.93
N LEU A 33 -19.50 -0.69 -1.33
CA LEU A 33 -20.02 0.02 -2.48
C LEU A 33 -19.21 -0.38 -3.72
N LEU A 34 -19.82 -1.16 -4.60
CA LEU A 34 -19.25 -1.58 -5.88
C LEU A 34 -19.39 -0.41 -6.88
N VAL A 35 -18.27 0.21 -7.24
CA VAL A 35 -18.26 1.39 -8.10
C VAL A 35 -17.82 1.02 -9.51
N GLY A 36 -18.68 1.28 -10.51
CA GLY A 36 -18.41 0.97 -11.91
C GLY A 36 -19.67 0.99 -12.79
N ASP A 37 -19.59 0.38 -13.96
CA ASP A 37 -20.76 0.25 -14.84
C ASP A 37 -21.82 -0.67 -14.19
N GLU A 38 -22.98 -0.09 -13.89
CA GLU A 38 -24.05 -0.77 -13.16
C GLU A 38 -24.56 -2.02 -13.89
N ALA A 39 -24.64 -1.95 -15.22
CA ALA A 39 -25.12 -3.09 -16.01
C ALA A 39 -24.14 -4.26 -15.96
N ILE A 40 -22.83 -3.96 -16.08
CA ILE A 40 -21.75 -4.94 -16.00
C ILE A 40 -21.70 -5.56 -14.59
N ILE A 41 -21.73 -4.72 -13.54
CA ILE A 41 -21.69 -5.20 -12.15
C ILE A 41 -22.91 -6.05 -11.83
N THR A 42 -24.10 -5.63 -12.26
CA THR A 42 -25.35 -6.38 -12.02
C THR A 42 -25.33 -7.74 -12.72
N ALA A 43 -24.86 -7.79 -13.97
CA ALA A 43 -24.72 -9.04 -14.71
C ALA A 43 -23.75 -10.01 -14.02
N GLU A 44 -22.62 -9.49 -13.57
CA GLU A 44 -21.59 -10.28 -12.89
C GLU A 44 -22.04 -10.75 -11.50
N CYS A 45 -22.72 -9.90 -10.73
CA CYS A 45 -23.32 -10.28 -9.46
C CYS A 45 -24.34 -11.41 -9.63
N ARG A 46 -25.17 -11.39 -10.68
CA ARG A 46 -26.09 -12.50 -10.99
C ARG A 46 -25.34 -13.79 -11.32
N ARG A 47 -24.28 -13.69 -12.13
CA ARG A 47 -23.44 -14.85 -12.50
C ARG A 47 -22.79 -15.50 -11.28
N LEU A 48 -22.34 -14.69 -10.33
CA LEU A 48 -21.68 -15.12 -9.09
C LEU A 48 -22.65 -15.48 -7.96
N GLY A 49 -23.96 -15.27 -8.14
CA GLY A 49 -24.96 -15.50 -7.11
C GLY A 49 -24.86 -14.56 -5.91
N CYS A 50 -24.41 -13.32 -6.13
CA CYS A 50 -24.26 -12.32 -5.07
C CYS A 50 -25.65 -11.82 -4.60
N THR A 51 -26.10 -12.30 -3.45
CA THR A 51 -27.39 -11.91 -2.83
C THR A 51 -27.20 -11.17 -1.49
N ASP A 52 -25.96 -10.85 -1.13
CA ASP A 52 -25.66 -10.23 0.15
C ASP A 52 -26.09 -8.75 0.15
N SER A 53 -26.98 -8.38 1.06
CA SER A 53 -27.52 -7.01 1.19
C SER A 53 -26.48 -5.97 1.60
N ARG A 54 -25.28 -6.39 2.03
CA ARG A 54 -24.14 -5.48 2.34
C ARG A 54 -23.40 -5.01 1.11
N LEU A 55 -23.70 -5.58 -0.07
CA LEU A 55 -23.19 -5.09 -1.34
C LEU A 55 -24.20 -4.14 -1.97
N SER A 56 -23.74 -2.96 -2.39
CA SER A 56 -24.54 -1.99 -3.12
C SER A 56 -23.76 -1.44 -4.31
N ILE A 57 -24.45 -0.94 -5.34
CA ILE A 57 -23.82 -0.48 -6.56
C ILE A 57 -23.88 1.05 -6.64
N ARG A 58 -22.77 1.67 -7.04
CA ARG A 58 -22.69 3.05 -7.45
C ARG A 58 -22.23 3.12 -8.91
N HIS A 59 -23.08 3.66 -9.77
CA HIS A 59 -22.77 3.77 -11.20
C HIS A 59 -21.59 4.72 -11.46
N ALA A 60 -20.69 4.31 -12.35
CA ALA A 60 -19.62 5.10 -12.93
C ALA A 60 -19.54 4.80 -14.42
N SER A 61 -19.66 5.85 -15.26
CA SER A 61 -19.79 5.69 -16.72
C SER A 61 -18.46 5.58 -17.45
N GLN A 62 -17.32 5.76 -16.76
CA GLN A 62 -15.99 5.73 -17.37
C GLN A 62 -15.08 4.76 -16.62
N VAL A 63 -14.13 4.20 -17.36
CA VAL A 63 -13.07 3.32 -16.83
C VAL A 63 -11.71 3.95 -17.16
N VAL A 64 -10.76 3.85 -16.24
CA VAL A 64 -9.37 4.21 -16.48
C VAL A 64 -8.60 2.94 -16.82
N GLU A 65 -8.03 2.91 -18.01
CA GLU A 65 -7.22 1.78 -18.47
C GLU A 65 -5.82 1.79 -17.82
N MET A 66 -5.20 0.62 -17.69
CA MET A 66 -3.91 0.48 -17.02
C MET A 66 -2.76 1.28 -17.67
N HIS A 67 -2.85 1.54 -18.96
CA HIS A 67 -1.84 2.29 -19.73
C HIS A 67 -2.11 3.79 -19.83
N GLU A 68 -3.24 4.27 -19.31
CA GLU A 68 -3.60 5.69 -19.40
C GLU A 68 -2.72 6.55 -18.48
N SER A 69 -2.37 7.73 -19.01
CA SER A 69 -1.61 8.72 -18.23
C SER A 69 -2.44 9.26 -17.06
N PRO A 70 -1.88 9.33 -15.85
CA PRO A 70 -2.54 9.92 -14.68
C PRO A 70 -3.08 11.35 -14.93
N ALA A 71 -2.38 12.16 -15.73
CA ALA A 71 -2.82 13.51 -16.09
C ALA A 71 -4.13 13.52 -16.89
N THR A 72 -4.40 12.49 -17.69
CA THR A 72 -5.66 12.32 -18.42
C THR A 72 -6.82 12.09 -17.46
N VAL A 73 -6.60 11.33 -16.41
CA VAL A 73 -7.61 11.02 -15.40
C VAL A 73 -8.12 12.31 -14.73
N ALA A 74 -7.22 13.15 -14.24
CA ALA A 74 -7.58 14.40 -13.59
C ALA A 74 -8.40 15.36 -14.49
N ARG A 75 -8.12 15.34 -15.78
CA ARG A 75 -8.72 16.29 -16.73
C ARG A 75 -10.00 15.79 -17.41
N LYS A 76 -10.09 14.49 -17.74
CA LYS A 76 -11.11 13.95 -18.64
C LYS A 76 -11.93 12.79 -18.07
N LYS A 77 -11.53 12.19 -16.95
CA LYS A 77 -12.16 10.97 -16.42
C LYS A 77 -12.68 11.11 -14.99
N ARG A 78 -13.32 12.23 -14.71
CA ARG A 78 -13.94 12.50 -13.40
C ARG A 78 -15.18 11.64 -13.11
N ASN A 79 -15.75 10.98 -14.13
CA ASN A 79 -16.83 10.00 -13.98
C ASN A 79 -16.29 8.56 -14.00
N SER A 80 -15.00 8.35 -13.78
CA SER A 80 -14.42 7.01 -13.68
C SER A 80 -14.70 6.37 -12.33
N SER A 81 -14.69 5.02 -12.31
CA SER A 81 -14.94 4.24 -11.11
C SER A 81 -14.00 4.62 -9.95
N ILE A 82 -12.71 4.82 -10.21
CA ILE A 82 -11.76 5.25 -9.18
C ILE A 82 -12.03 6.67 -8.67
N TRP A 83 -12.40 7.61 -9.57
CA TRP A 83 -12.68 8.98 -9.17
C TRP A 83 -13.94 9.05 -8.29
N ILE A 84 -15.04 8.43 -8.74
CA ILE A 84 -16.29 8.37 -7.97
C ILE A 84 -16.09 7.64 -6.64
N ALA A 85 -15.37 6.51 -6.63
CA ALA A 85 -15.05 5.80 -5.40
C ALA A 85 -14.30 6.69 -4.39
N THR A 86 -13.41 7.55 -4.87
CA THR A 86 -12.66 8.50 -4.03
C THR A 86 -13.57 9.65 -3.55
N GLU A 87 -14.50 10.13 -4.39
CA GLU A 87 -15.51 11.14 -3.99
C GLU A 87 -16.43 10.64 -2.88
N LEU A 88 -16.77 9.35 -2.88
CA LEU A 88 -17.55 8.73 -1.80
C LEU A 88 -16.80 8.77 -0.44
N VAL A 89 -15.48 8.69 -0.46
CA VAL A 89 -14.67 8.87 0.75
C VAL A 89 -14.68 10.33 1.19
N LYS A 90 -14.49 11.27 0.27
CA LYS A 90 -14.53 12.71 0.57
C LYS A 90 -15.85 13.15 1.16
N SER A 91 -16.98 12.63 0.65
CA SER A 91 -18.32 12.96 1.14
C SER A 91 -18.68 12.29 2.47
N GLY A 92 -17.84 11.35 2.96
CA GLY A 92 -18.12 10.56 4.16
C GLY A 92 -19.14 9.42 3.93
N GLU A 93 -19.57 9.17 2.68
CA GLU A 93 -20.43 8.02 2.34
C GLU A 93 -19.68 6.69 2.45
N ALA A 94 -18.36 6.69 2.17
CA ALA A 94 -17.47 5.58 2.42
C ALA A 94 -16.31 6.00 3.34
N SER A 95 -15.77 5.05 4.11
CA SER A 95 -14.66 5.28 5.04
C SER A 95 -13.28 5.06 4.37
N ALA A 96 -13.25 4.35 3.26
CA ALA A 96 -12.02 4.09 2.49
C ALA A 96 -12.36 3.74 1.05
N VAL A 97 -11.37 3.91 0.16
CA VAL A 97 -11.42 3.43 -1.22
C VAL A 97 -10.38 2.32 -1.43
N VAL A 98 -10.77 1.28 -2.17
CA VAL A 98 -9.91 0.17 -2.61
C VAL A 98 -9.95 0.12 -4.13
N SER A 99 -8.80 0.09 -4.81
CA SER A 99 -8.73 0.00 -6.27
C SER A 99 -7.65 -0.97 -6.73
N PRO A 100 -7.99 -1.95 -7.58
CA PRO A 100 -7.03 -2.78 -8.31
C PRO A 100 -6.62 -2.14 -9.65
N GLY A 101 -6.92 -0.86 -9.86
CA GLY A 101 -6.69 -0.14 -11.10
C GLY A 101 -5.29 0.43 -11.23
N ASN A 102 -5.17 1.36 -12.18
CA ASN A 102 -3.94 2.10 -12.45
C ASN A 102 -3.48 2.88 -11.20
N THR A 103 -2.28 2.56 -10.71
CA THR A 103 -1.69 3.18 -9.50
C THR A 103 -1.64 4.70 -9.61
N GLY A 104 -1.18 5.23 -10.75
CA GLY A 104 -1.11 6.68 -10.97
C GLY A 104 -2.49 7.33 -10.98
N ALA A 105 -3.51 6.64 -11.50
CA ALA A 105 -4.89 7.12 -11.47
C ALA A 105 -5.43 7.20 -10.04
N SER A 106 -5.17 6.16 -9.23
CA SER A 106 -5.56 6.13 -7.82
C SER A 106 -4.88 7.25 -7.01
N MET A 107 -3.58 7.47 -7.26
CA MET A 107 -2.83 8.57 -6.65
C MET A 107 -3.40 9.94 -7.03
N VAL A 108 -3.64 10.17 -8.33
CA VAL A 108 -4.18 11.43 -8.84
C VAL A 108 -5.59 11.68 -8.32
N ALA A 109 -6.47 10.67 -8.32
CA ALA A 109 -7.80 10.80 -7.74
C ALA A 109 -7.72 11.15 -6.25
N SER A 110 -6.89 10.46 -5.46
CA SER A 110 -6.71 10.75 -4.04
C SER A 110 -6.15 12.16 -3.81
N PHE A 111 -5.15 12.56 -4.57
CA PHE A 111 -4.55 13.90 -4.46
C PHE A 111 -5.56 15.03 -4.75
N PHE A 112 -6.31 14.93 -5.85
CA PHE A 112 -7.23 16.01 -6.26
C PHE A 112 -8.56 15.99 -5.52
N VAL A 113 -9.05 14.82 -5.14
CA VAL A 113 -10.34 14.68 -4.47
C VAL A 113 -10.21 14.79 -2.96
N LEU A 114 -9.34 14.03 -2.32
CA LEU A 114 -9.16 14.05 -0.87
C LEU A 114 -8.25 15.19 -0.42
N GLY A 115 -7.22 15.51 -1.21
CA GLY A 115 -6.16 16.44 -0.84
C GLY A 115 -5.11 15.79 0.06
N LEU A 116 -4.00 16.51 0.27
CA LEU A 116 -2.95 16.06 1.19
C LEU A 116 -3.36 16.31 2.64
N THR A 117 -2.91 15.45 3.52
CA THR A 117 -2.93 15.65 4.96
C THR A 117 -2.16 16.91 5.30
N LYS A 118 -2.68 17.71 6.23
CA LYS A 118 -2.05 18.99 6.59
C LYS A 118 -0.62 18.79 7.08
N GLY A 119 0.31 19.58 6.54
CA GLY A 119 1.75 19.48 6.82
C GLY A 119 2.49 18.43 5.98
N VAL A 120 1.79 17.56 5.27
CA VAL A 120 2.41 16.59 4.34
C VAL A 120 2.70 17.27 3.02
N GLU A 121 3.93 17.13 2.52
CA GLU A 121 4.34 17.68 1.22
C GLU A 121 4.10 16.71 0.07
N ARG A 122 4.26 15.41 0.32
CA ARG A 122 4.10 14.33 -0.67
C ARG A 122 3.44 13.10 -0.04
N PRO A 123 2.46 12.48 -0.69
CA PRO A 123 1.94 11.21 -0.25
C PRO A 123 2.94 10.11 -0.57
N ALA A 124 2.90 8.99 0.17
CA ALA A 124 3.78 7.84 -0.05
C ALA A 124 2.98 6.54 -0.14
N ILE A 125 3.38 5.64 -1.04
CA ILE A 125 2.83 4.28 -1.11
C ILE A 125 3.65 3.40 -0.18
N ALA A 126 2.98 2.76 0.79
CA ALA A 126 3.60 1.81 1.70
C ALA A 126 3.28 0.36 1.29
N THR A 127 4.28 -0.52 1.27
CA THR A 127 4.07 -1.94 1.03
C THR A 127 4.59 -2.79 2.18
N SER A 128 3.97 -3.95 2.39
CA SER A 128 4.44 -4.92 3.37
C SER A 128 5.34 -5.95 2.70
N LEU A 129 6.51 -6.18 3.27
CA LEU A 129 7.48 -7.17 2.80
C LEU A 129 7.67 -8.27 3.84
N PRO A 130 7.73 -9.54 3.44
CA PRO A 130 8.06 -10.63 4.36
C PRO A 130 9.52 -10.52 4.81
N THR A 131 9.78 -10.79 6.09
CA THR A 131 11.14 -10.86 6.63
C THR A 131 11.36 -12.20 7.32
N LEU A 132 12.60 -12.49 7.71
CA LEU A 132 12.93 -13.70 8.47
C LEU A 132 12.20 -13.77 9.80
N THR A 133 11.90 -12.63 10.42
CA THR A 133 11.26 -12.54 11.75
C THR A 133 9.80 -12.12 11.71
N GLY A 134 9.22 -11.86 10.52
CA GLY A 134 7.82 -11.42 10.38
C GLY A 134 7.57 -10.60 9.14
N THR A 135 7.25 -9.32 9.31
CA THR A 135 6.92 -8.38 8.22
C THR A 135 7.57 -7.04 8.49
N ALA A 136 8.11 -6.41 7.46
CA ALA A 136 8.53 -5.00 7.45
C ALA A 136 7.62 -4.19 6.51
N ILE A 137 7.58 -2.89 6.71
CA ILE A 137 6.95 -1.92 5.80
C ILE A 137 8.06 -1.23 5.02
N MET A 138 7.92 -1.11 3.72
CA MET A 138 8.78 -0.24 2.90
C MET A 138 7.96 0.91 2.34
N LEU A 139 8.48 2.12 2.42
CA LEU A 139 7.91 3.33 1.83
C LEU A 139 8.99 4.38 1.52
N ASP A 140 8.95 5.09 0.39
CA ASP A 140 7.95 5.05 -0.68
C ASP A 140 8.28 3.92 -1.68
N VAL A 141 7.25 3.33 -2.30
CA VAL A 141 7.46 2.29 -3.33
C VAL A 141 6.85 2.68 -4.69
N GLY A 142 6.87 3.98 -5.02
CA GLY A 142 6.52 4.43 -6.36
C GLY A 142 5.54 5.58 -6.47
N ALA A 143 5.28 6.32 -5.40
CA ALA A 143 4.50 7.55 -5.48
C ALA A 143 5.36 8.73 -5.96
N ASN A 144 6.64 8.78 -5.58
CA ASN A 144 7.53 9.90 -5.89
C ASN A 144 8.85 9.40 -6.47
N VAL A 145 9.36 10.08 -7.50
CA VAL A 145 10.61 9.69 -8.18
C VAL A 145 11.81 10.43 -7.59
N ASP A 146 11.65 11.72 -7.32
CA ASP A 146 12.69 12.59 -6.77
C ASP A 146 12.23 13.12 -5.41
N CYS A 147 12.80 12.61 -4.33
CA CYS A 147 12.48 13.00 -2.98
C CYS A 147 13.53 13.94 -2.39
N SER A 148 13.11 14.91 -1.57
CA SER A 148 13.99 15.68 -0.69
C SER A 148 14.23 14.91 0.61
N ALA A 149 15.20 15.34 1.40
CA ALA A 149 15.45 14.83 2.74
C ALA A 149 14.22 15.00 3.65
N GLN A 150 13.49 16.11 3.50
CA GLN A 150 12.25 16.39 4.22
C GLN A 150 11.16 15.39 3.87
N HIS A 151 11.01 15.01 2.60
CA HIS A 151 10.06 13.96 2.19
C HIS A 151 10.38 12.62 2.87
N LEU A 152 11.66 12.22 2.91
CA LEU A 152 12.07 10.97 3.56
C LEU A 152 11.79 11.02 5.07
N ALA A 153 12.00 12.17 5.74
CA ALA A 153 11.66 12.34 7.14
C ALA A 153 10.13 12.24 7.37
N GLN A 154 9.31 12.83 6.50
CA GLN A 154 7.85 12.69 6.57
C GLN A 154 7.41 11.24 6.31
N PHE A 155 8.05 10.54 5.37
CA PHE A 155 7.77 9.12 5.13
C PHE A 155 8.08 8.26 6.36
N ALA A 156 9.14 8.58 7.10
CA ALA A 156 9.44 7.89 8.35
C ALA A 156 8.33 8.06 9.39
N ILE A 157 7.76 9.25 9.54
CA ILE A 157 6.62 9.51 10.43
C ILE A 157 5.38 8.73 9.98
N MET A 158 5.05 8.79 8.67
CA MET A 158 3.93 8.03 8.11
C MET A 158 4.12 6.53 8.32
N GLY A 159 5.34 6.02 8.09
CA GLY A 159 5.69 4.61 8.30
C GLY A 159 5.59 4.20 9.76
N ASN A 160 5.99 5.08 10.68
CA ASN A 160 5.88 4.86 12.12
C ASN A 160 4.41 4.66 12.55
N GLU A 161 3.51 5.57 12.15
CA GLU A 161 2.10 5.47 12.51
C GLU A 161 1.42 4.26 11.87
N TYR A 162 1.70 4.02 10.59
CA TYR A 162 1.19 2.82 9.92
C TYR A 162 1.77 1.54 10.55
N GLY A 163 3.05 1.54 10.95
CA GLY A 163 3.71 0.42 11.61
C GLY A 163 3.14 0.14 13.00
N LYS A 164 2.86 1.16 13.80
CA LYS A 164 2.17 1.02 15.08
C LYS A 164 0.85 0.28 14.91
N HIS A 165 0.04 0.69 13.93
CA HIS A 165 -1.23 0.05 13.62
C HIS A 165 -1.05 -1.39 13.13
N LEU A 166 -0.16 -1.62 12.16
CA LEU A 166 0.01 -2.90 11.50
C LEU A 166 0.59 -3.98 12.42
N PHE A 167 1.58 -3.62 13.25
CA PHE A 167 2.30 -4.56 14.11
C PHE A 167 1.79 -4.58 15.55
N GLY A 168 0.96 -3.61 15.95
CA GLY A 168 0.60 -3.41 17.36
C GLY A 168 1.79 -3.05 18.23
N LYS A 169 2.88 -2.53 17.64
CA LYS A 169 4.09 -2.12 18.35
C LYS A 169 4.09 -0.61 18.59
N PRO A 170 4.28 -0.15 19.82
CA PRO A 170 4.25 1.30 20.12
C PRO A 170 5.43 2.07 19.54
N ASN A 171 6.55 1.40 19.24
CA ASN A 171 7.81 2.03 18.82
C ASN A 171 8.52 1.19 17.73
N PRO A 172 8.02 1.21 16.47
CA PRO A 172 8.63 0.49 15.36
C PRO A 172 10.06 0.97 15.08
N ARG A 173 10.96 0.05 14.75
CA ARG A 173 12.34 0.38 14.34
C ARG A 173 12.36 0.89 12.92
N ILE A 174 12.89 2.09 12.71
CA ILE A 174 12.91 2.78 11.42
C ILE A 174 14.34 2.77 10.87
N GLY A 175 14.54 2.19 9.69
CA GLY A 175 15.80 2.21 8.96
C GLY A 175 15.70 3.05 7.69
N LEU A 176 16.76 3.82 7.39
CA LEU A 176 16.89 4.56 6.12
C LEU A 176 17.66 3.69 5.13
N LEU A 177 17.06 3.35 4.00
CA LEU A 177 17.71 2.55 2.97
C LEU A 177 18.89 3.32 2.35
N SER A 178 20.06 2.73 2.41
CA SER A 178 21.31 3.34 1.93
C SER A 178 22.23 2.28 1.30
N ILE A 179 23.43 2.72 0.87
CA ILE A 179 24.46 1.88 0.26
C ILE A 179 25.47 1.31 1.27
N GLY A 180 25.29 1.60 2.56
CA GLY A 180 26.14 1.16 3.66
C GLY A 180 25.54 1.59 4.99
N GLU A 181 25.89 0.90 6.08
CA GLU A 181 25.34 1.12 7.42
C GLU A 181 25.91 2.36 8.12
N GLU A 182 27.13 2.85 7.71
CA GLU A 182 27.77 3.96 8.37
C GLU A 182 27.03 5.29 8.13
N ASP A 183 27.00 6.16 9.11
CA ASP A 183 26.33 7.47 9.09
C ASP A 183 26.74 8.36 7.89
N SER A 184 27.96 8.15 7.38
CA SER A 184 28.53 8.92 6.26
C SER A 184 28.14 8.39 4.87
N LYS A 185 27.51 7.22 4.77
CA LYS A 185 27.12 6.59 3.51
C LYS A 185 25.84 7.18 2.93
N GLY A 186 25.71 7.02 1.60
CA GLY A 186 24.57 7.49 0.84
C GLY A 186 24.87 8.72 -0.02
N ASN A 187 23.87 9.18 -0.76
CA ASN A 187 23.92 10.42 -1.51
C ASN A 187 23.60 11.63 -0.60
N GLU A 188 23.62 12.85 -1.14
CA GLU A 188 23.38 14.06 -0.38
C GLU A 188 22.01 14.05 0.32
N VAL A 189 20.96 13.61 -0.38
CA VAL A 189 19.59 13.55 0.15
C VAL A 189 19.49 12.57 1.32
N THR A 190 20.06 11.37 1.20
CA THR A 190 20.02 10.37 2.29
C THR A 190 20.87 10.79 3.48
N LYS A 191 22.01 11.47 3.28
CA LYS A 191 22.82 12.01 4.39
C LYS A 191 22.11 13.13 5.15
N GLU A 192 21.38 13.97 4.45
CA GLU A 192 20.58 15.02 5.09
C GLU A 192 19.36 14.42 5.80
N ALA A 193 18.66 13.47 5.17
CA ALA A 193 17.56 12.74 5.80
C ALA A 193 18.01 12.00 7.06
N PHE A 194 19.20 11.39 7.05
CA PHE A 194 19.79 10.75 8.21
C PHE A 194 19.90 11.71 9.40
N LYS A 195 20.37 12.95 9.17
CA LYS A 195 20.48 13.97 10.23
C LYS A 195 19.12 14.34 10.80
N LEU A 196 18.11 14.53 9.93
CA LEU A 196 16.74 14.84 10.35
C LEU A 196 16.14 13.70 11.18
N LEU A 197 16.31 12.45 10.75
CA LEU A 197 15.80 11.27 11.44
C LEU A 197 16.51 11.04 12.78
N LYS A 198 17.81 11.24 12.83
CA LYS A 198 18.61 11.13 14.07
C LYS A 198 18.23 12.18 15.12
N ALA A 199 17.79 13.36 14.68
CA ALA A 199 17.32 14.44 15.57
C ALA A 199 15.83 14.29 15.96
N SER A 200 15.09 13.38 15.34
CA SER A 200 13.67 13.16 15.61
C SER A 200 13.45 12.30 16.88
N SER A 201 12.20 12.23 17.33
CA SER A 201 11.76 11.34 18.42
C SER A 201 11.48 9.90 17.97
N LEU A 202 11.66 9.60 16.68
CA LEU A 202 11.42 8.27 16.11
C LEU A 202 12.48 7.26 16.59
N ASN A 203 12.12 6.00 16.65
CA ASN A 203 13.06 4.91 16.92
C ASN A 203 13.90 4.62 15.68
N PHE A 204 14.71 5.61 15.30
CA PHE A 204 15.59 5.53 14.14
C PHE A 204 16.82 4.69 14.46
N ILE A 205 17.01 3.59 13.73
CA ILE A 205 18.11 2.64 13.93
C ILE A 205 19.33 2.92 13.03
N GLY A 206 19.27 3.97 12.20
CA GLY A 206 20.35 4.33 11.28
C GLY A 206 20.10 3.90 9.82
N ASN A 207 21.18 3.93 9.03
CA ASN A 207 21.18 3.38 7.67
C ASN A 207 21.07 1.87 7.69
N ILE A 208 20.38 1.32 6.71
CA ILE A 208 20.30 -0.12 6.43
C ILE A 208 20.61 -0.38 4.95
N GLU A 209 21.16 -1.54 4.65
CA GLU A 209 21.43 -1.97 3.28
C GLU A 209 20.26 -2.77 2.69
N GLY A 210 20.26 -2.97 1.37
CA GLY A 210 19.23 -3.75 0.70
C GLY A 210 19.07 -5.18 1.23
N ARG A 211 20.15 -5.81 1.74
CA ARG A 211 20.10 -7.13 2.39
C ARG A 211 19.29 -7.12 3.70
N ASP A 212 19.30 -5.99 4.42
CA ASP A 212 18.69 -5.87 5.74
C ASP A 212 17.16 -5.70 5.66
N VAL A 213 16.64 -5.29 4.50
CA VAL A 213 15.21 -5.17 4.23
C VAL A 213 14.45 -6.46 4.60
N TYR A 214 15.10 -7.62 4.38
CA TYR A 214 14.50 -8.94 4.63
C TYR A 214 14.99 -9.61 5.93
N SER A 215 15.95 -9.03 6.62
CA SER A 215 16.51 -9.60 7.86
C SER A 215 15.54 -9.52 9.04
N GLY A 216 14.68 -8.48 9.04
CA GLY A 216 13.83 -8.13 10.17
C GLY A 216 14.54 -7.25 11.22
N SER A 217 15.66 -6.62 10.86
CA SER A 217 16.34 -5.61 11.67
C SER A 217 15.53 -4.33 11.81
N ALA A 218 14.88 -3.90 10.73
CA ALA A 218 13.95 -2.76 10.70
C ALA A 218 12.49 -3.27 10.59
N ASP A 219 11.57 -2.54 11.23
CA ASP A 219 10.13 -2.73 11.08
C ASP A 219 9.58 -1.81 9.95
N VAL A 220 10.23 -0.65 9.74
CA VAL A 220 9.92 0.33 8.70
C VAL A 220 11.20 0.68 7.95
N VAL A 221 11.16 0.56 6.63
CA VAL A 221 12.25 0.89 5.71
C VAL A 221 11.84 2.10 4.89
N VAL A 222 12.60 3.18 5.00
CA VAL A 222 12.33 4.45 4.30
C VAL A 222 13.27 4.60 3.11
N CYS A 223 12.73 4.94 1.97
CA CYS A 223 13.47 5.24 0.74
C CYS A 223 12.67 6.18 -0.17
N ASP A 224 13.29 6.70 -1.23
CA ASP A 224 12.52 7.36 -2.28
C ASP A 224 11.75 6.33 -3.13
N GLY A 225 10.69 6.79 -3.80
CA GLY A 225 9.81 5.90 -4.52
C GLY A 225 10.43 5.26 -5.76
N PHE A 226 11.46 5.86 -6.37
CA PHE A 226 12.17 5.22 -7.48
C PHE A 226 12.95 4.00 -6.98
N ILE A 227 13.77 4.19 -5.95
CA ILE A 227 14.56 3.10 -5.35
C ILE A 227 13.61 2.03 -4.77
N GLY A 228 12.58 2.44 -4.04
CA GLY A 228 11.62 1.52 -3.45
C GLY A 228 10.86 0.69 -4.48
N ASN A 229 10.41 1.30 -5.57
CA ASN A 229 9.73 0.58 -6.66
C ASN A 229 10.67 -0.41 -7.37
N VAL A 230 11.91 0.00 -7.65
CA VAL A 230 12.92 -0.88 -8.26
C VAL A 230 13.22 -2.06 -7.34
N ALA A 231 13.46 -1.80 -6.04
CA ALA A 231 13.71 -2.84 -5.05
C ALA A 231 12.52 -3.82 -4.95
N LEU A 232 11.29 -3.32 -4.92
CA LEU A 232 10.07 -4.13 -4.90
C LEU A 232 9.97 -5.02 -6.15
N LYS A 233 10.16 -4.46 -7.35
CA LYS A 233 10.07 -5.20 -8.62
C LYS A 233 11.16 -6.26 -8.78
N ILE A 234 12.38 -5.97 -8.33
CA ILE A 234 13.46 -6.97 -8.29
C ILE A 234 13.09 -8.10 -7.33
N SER A 235 12.59 -7.77 -6.14
CA SER A 235 12.19 -8.74 -5.13
C SER A 235 11.06 -9.66 -5.60
N GLU A 236 10.03 -9.09 -6.23
CA GLU A 236 8.95 -9.86 -6.86
C GLU A 236 9.48 -10.80 -7.95
N GLY A 237 10.37 -10.31 -8.82
CA GLY A 237 11.00 -11.09 -9.89
C GLY A 237 11.86 -12.24 -9.38
N VAL A 238 12.67 -11.97 -8.35
CA VAL A 238 13.52 -13.00 -7.70
C VAL A 238 12.66 -14.07 -7.02
N ALA A 239 11.64 -13.67 -6.28
CA ALA A 239 10.72 -14.59 -5.60
C ALA A 239 9.99 -15.51 -6.60
N ASP A 240 9.50 -14.96 -7.72
CA ASP A 240 8.83 -15.75 -8.78
C ASP A 240 9.82 -16.69 -9.47
N THR A 241 11.06 -16.25 -9.73
CA THR A 241 12.12 -17.07 -10.33
C THR A 241 12.48 -18.24 -9.41
N ILE A 242 12.73 -18.00 -8.12
CA ILE A 242 13.06 -19.06 -7.14
C ILE A 242 11.90 -20.07 -7.06
N LYS A 243 10.65 -19.58 -7.01
CA LYS A 243 9.48 -20.46 -7.02
C LYS A 243 9.42 -21.36 -8.26
N LYS A 244 9.64 -20.81 -9.45
CA LYS A 244 9.64 -21.58 -10.70
C LYS A 244 10.77 -22.61 -10.74
N LEU A 245 11.98 -22.23 -10.31
CA LEU A 245 13.12 -23.14 -10.24
C LEU A 245 12.86 -24.28 -9.25
N LEU A 246 12.35 -23.97 -8.05
CA LEU A 246 12.03 -24.99 -7.06
C LEU A 246 10.98 -26.00 -7.55
N ILE A 247 9.90 -25.51 -8.20
CA ILE A 247 8.88 -26.37 -8.81
C ILE A 247 9.51 -27.25 -9.90
N LYS A 248 10.35 -26.68 -10.76
CA LYS A 248 11.02 -27.40 -11.84
C LYS A 248 11.91 -28.53 -11.30
N GLU A 249 12.73 -28.26 -10.30
CA GLU A 249 13.62 -29.27 -9.69
C GLU A 249 12.84 -30.39 -9.00
N ILE A 250 11.80 -30.06 -8.23
CA ILE A 250 10.96 -31.06 -7.55
C ILE A 250 10.20 -31.91 -8.58
N SER A 251 9.59 -31.28 -9.60
CA SER A 251 8.80 -32.02 -10.62
C SER A 251 9.66 -32.78 -11.62
N GLY A 252 10.90 -32.35 -11.85
CA GLY A 252 11.87 -32.97 -12.75
C GLY A 252 12.49 -34.28 -12.21
N SER A 253 12.51 -34.47 -10.88
CA SER A 253 13.10 -35.62 -10.22
C SER A 253 12.03 -36.65 -9.82
N PHE A 254 12.30 -37.95 -10.04
CA PHE A 254 11.43 -39.03 -9.57
C PHE A 254 11.32 -39.00 -8.04
N LEU A 255 12.44 -38.85 -7.33
CA LEU A 255 12.46 -38.72 -5.88
C LEU A 255 11.75 -37.48 -5.38
N GLY A 256 11.87 -36.34 -6.11
CA GLY A 256 11.17 -35.10 -5.79
C GLY A 256 9.64 -35.28 -5.87
N ARG A 257 9.15 -35.96 -6.92
CA ARG A 257 7.72 -36.26 -7.07
C ARG A 257 7.20 -37.20 -5.96
N LEU A 258 7.99 -38.20 -5.55
CA LEU A 258 7.63 -39.12 -4.48
C LEU A 258 7.64 -38.41 -3.11
N ALA A 259 8.61 -37.52 -2.86
CA ALA A 259 8.72 -36.75 -1.62
C ALA A 259 7.76 -35.56 -1.50
N TYR A 260 7.18 -35.09 -2.62
CA TYR A 260 6.29 -33.92 -2.65
C TYR A 260 5.17 -33.95 -1.60
N PRO A 261 4.42 -35.04 -1.39
CA PRO A 261 3.38 -35.08 -0.36
C PRO A 261 3.90 -34.79 1.06
N LEU A 262 5.13 -35.19 1.35
CA LEU A 262 5.77 -34.98 2.67
C LEU A 262 6.18 -33.51 2.89
N ILE A 263 6.56 -32.81 1.83
CA ILE A 263 7.02 -31.40 1.88
C ILE A 263 5.94 -30.40 1.43
N ALA A 264 4.78 -30.86 0.97
CA ALA A 264 3.73 -30.00 0.47
C ALA A 264 3.23 -28.97 1.51
N LYS A 265 3.04 -29.40 2.77
CA LYS A 265 2.58 -28.51 3.85
C LYS A 265 3.61 -27.41 4.19
N PRO A 266 4.92 -27.71 4.39
CA PRO A 266 5.97 -26.67 4.51
C PRO A 266 6.02 -25.71 3.32
N LEU A 267 5.91 -26.21 2.08
CA LEU A 267 5.93 -25.38 0.87
C LEU A 267 4.70 -24.46 0.78
N LEU A 268 3.52 -24.95 1.14
CA LEU A 268 2.30 -24.14 1.23
C LEU A 268 2.42 -23.04 2.30
N ASN A 269 3.02 -23.34 3.44
CA ASN A 269 3.27 -22.36 4.49
C ASN A 269 4.27 -21.28 4.03
N LEU A 270 5.35 -21.67 3.36
CA LEU A 270 6.30 -20.73 2.74
C LEU A 270 5.60 -19.86 1.71
N LYS A 271 4.81 -20.46 0.80
CA LYS A 271 4.02 -19.73 -0.20
C LYS A 271 3.14 -18.67 0.46
N LYS A 272 2.42 -19.01 1.53
CA LYS A 272 1.56 -18.04 2.25
C LYS A 272 2.38 -16.87 2.82
N LYS A 273 3.57 -17.11 3.35
CA LYS A 273 4.42 -16.05 3.92
C LYS A 273 4.92 -15.04 2.89
N ILE A 274 5.17 -15.49 1.64
CA ILE A 274 5.68 -14.65 0.55
C ILE A 274 4.59 -14.18 -0.43
N ASP A 275 3.34 -14.59 -0.22
CA ASP A 275 2.22 -14.25 -1.10
C ASP A 275 1.74 -12.82 -0.83
N TYR A 276 1.92 -11.93 -1.80
CA TYR A 276 1.43 -10.55 -1.70
C TYR A 276 -0.10 -10.47 -1.48
N ALA A 277 -0.85 -11.49 -1.91
CA ALA A 277 -2.30 -11.53 -1.70
C ALA A 277 -2.69 -11.60 -0.21
N GLU A 278 -1.81 -12.06 0.66
CA GLU A 278 -2.04 -12.03 2.11
C GLU A 278 -2.02 -10.60 2.66
N PHE A 279 -1.23 -9.72 2.06
CA PHE A 279 -1.15 -8.31 2.46
C PHE A 279 -2.28 -7.47 1.86
N GLY A 280 -2.87 -7.91 0.73
CA GLY A 280 -4.08 -7.34 0.13
C GLY A 280 -3.82 -6.13 -0.76
N GLY A 281 -3.07 -5.14 -0.33
CA GLY A 281 -2.79 -3.91 -1.08
C GLY A 281 -1.83 -3.01 -0.33
N ALA A 282 -1.45 -1.91 -0.98
CA ALA A 282 -0.55 -0.88 -0.49
C ALA A 282 -1.36 0.39 -0.16
N PRO A 283 -1.38 0.87 1.08
CA PRO A 283 -2.02 2.14 1.39
C PRO A 283 -1.23 3.31 0.80
N LEU A 284 -1.95 4.32 0.33
CA LEU A 284 -1.42 5.63 0.03
C LEU A 284 -1.54 6.48 1.30
N LEU A 285 -0.42 6.74 1.95
CA LEU A 285 -0.34 7.52 3.18
C LEU A 285 -0.12 9.01 2.87
N GLY A 286 -0.58 9.89 3.76
CA GLY A 286 -0.40 11.34 3.61
C GLY A 286 -1.48 12.03 2.78
N VAL A 287 -2.63 11.39 2.59
CA VAL A 287 -3.86 11.99 2.02
C VAL A 287 -4.96 12.03 3.07
N ASN A 288 -5.95 12.92 2.92
CA ASN A 288 -7.09 13.05 3.84
C ASN A 288 -8.11 11.93 3.62
N GLY A 289 -7.85 10.76 4.13
CA GLY A 289 -8.68 9.56 4.01
C GLY A 289 -7.86 8.33 3.66
N ILE A 290 -8.52 7.19 3.59
CA ILE A 290 -7.87 5.89 3.39
C ILE A 290 -8.01 5.44 1.93
N THR A 291 -6.89 5.33 1.24
CA THR A 291 -6.79 4.79 -0.13
C THR A 291 -5.91 3.55 -0.12
N MET A 292 -6.46 2.42 -0.60
CA MET A 292 -5.73 1.17 -0.79
C MET A 292 -5.56 0.87 -2.28
N ILE A 293 -4.33 0.77 -2.71
CA ILE A 293 -3.94 0.44 -4.08
C ILE A 293 -3.58 -1.03 -4.14
N CYS A 294 -4.29 -1.78 -4.99
CA CYS A 294 -4.05 -3.20 -5.22
C CYS A 294 -3.35 -3.40 -6.58
N HIS A 295 -2.76 -4.55 -6.79
CA HIS A 295 -2.19 -4.90 -8.09
C HIS A 295 -3.30 -5.17 -9.10
N GLY A 296 -3.13 -4.81 -10.39
CA GLY A 296 -4.12 -5.09 -11.44
C GLY A 296 -4.52 -6.58 -11.56
N ARG A 297 -3.60 -7.49 -11.23
CA ARG A 297 -3.82 -8.94 -11.18
C ARG A 297 -4.34 -9.46 -9.85
N SER A 298 -4.88 -8.61 -8.99
CA SER A 298 -5.34 -9.01 -7.66
C SER A 298 -6.44 -10.07 -7.76
N SER A 299 -6.24 -11.15 -7.00
CA SER A 299 -7.26 -12.19 -6.83
C SER A 299 -8.36 -11.74 -5.87
N ALA A 300 -9.48 -12.45 -5.83
CA ALA A 300 -10.55 -12.21 -4.85
C ALA A 300 -10.04 -12.20 -3.41
N LYS A 301 -9.10 -13.10 -3.06
CA LYS A 301 -8.43 -13.11 -1.77
C LYS A 301 -7.65 -11.81 -1.49
N ALA A 302 -6.92 -11.30 -2.47
CA ALA A 302 -6.17 -10.05 -2.32
C ALA A 302 -7.12 -8.86 -2.11
N ILE A 303 -8.20 -8.77 -2.86
CA ILE A 303 -9.23 -7.73 -2.71
C ILE A 303 -9.91 -7.82 -1.33
N LYS A 304 -10.31 -9.02 -0.89
CA LYS A 304 -10.84 -9.23 0.45
C LYS A 304 -9.90 -8.71 1.53
N ASN A 305 -8.62 -9.06 1.43
CA ASN A 305 -7.61 -8.65 2.39
C ASN A 305 -7.35 -7.14 2.35
N ALA A 306 -7.40 -6.52 1.15
CA ALA A 306 -7.31 -5.07 1.00
C ALA A 306 -8.49 -4.35 1.68
N ILE A 307 -9.72 -4.83 1.49
CA ILE A 307 -10.91 -4.29 2.15
C ILE A 307 -10.79 -4.43 3.68
N ARG A 308 -10.37 -5.60 4.17
CA ARG A 308 -10.14 -5.82 5.60
C ARG A 308 -9.12 -4.84 6.18
N ARG A 309 -8.01 -4.61 5.46
CA ARG A 309 -6.97 -3.67 5.88
C ARG A 309 -7.44 -2.23 5.82
N ALA A 310 -8.15 -1.84 4.75
CA ALA A 310 -8.76 -0.52 4.62
C ALA A 310 -9.71 -0.22 5.79
N LYS A 311 -10.54 -1.21 6.19
CA LYS A 311 -11.40 -1.13 7.36
C LYS A 311 -10.59 -0.83 8.63
N GLY A 312 -9.53 -1.61 8.90
CA GLY A 312 -8.68 -1.41 10.09
C GLY A 312 -8.02 -0.03 10.13
N LEU A 313 -7.51 0.46 8.99
CA LEU A 313 -6.92 1.79 8.89
C LEU A 313 -7.95 2.90 9.15
N ALA A 314 -9.16 2.76 8.62
CA ALA A 314 -10.24 3.70 8.86
C ALA A 314 -10.72 3.68 10.32
N GLU A 315 -10.81 2.51 10.96
CA GLU A 315 -11.17 2.37 12.37
C GLU A 315 -10.14 3.01 13.31
N SER A 316 -8.85 2.92 12.97
CA SER A 316 -7.76 3.51 13.75
C SER A 316 -7.51 4.98 13.44
N ARG A 317 -8.13 5.55 12.39
CA ARG A 317 -7.95 6.95 11.96
C ARG A 317 -6.47 7.29 11.72
N VAL A 318 -5.75 6.39 11.02
CA VAL A 318 -4.31 6.52 10.79
C VAL A 318 -3.94 7.84 10.10
N ASP A 319 -4.77 8.33 9.20
CA ASP A 319 -4.61 9.62 8.52
C ASP A 319 -4.57 10.81 9.50
N GLU A 320 -5.42 10.82 10.52
CA GLU A 320 -5.41 11.85 11.56
C GLU A 320 -4.22 11.73 12.52
N LEU A 321 -3.79 10.49 12.83
CA LEU A 321 -2.59 10.26 13.62
C LEU A 321 -1.34 10.75 12.89
N ILE A 322 -1.23 10.47 11.59
CA ILE A 322 -0.15 10.98 10.73
C ILE A 322 -0.15 12.52 10.73
N GLN A 323 -1.33 13.15 10.59
CA GLN A 323 -1.42 14.61 10.61
C GLN A 323 -0.87 15.18 11.92
N ARG A 324 -1.31 14.66 13.06
CA ARG A 324 -0.86 15.11 14.37
C ARG A 324 0.66 14.99 14.52
N ASP A 325 1.21 13.83 14.21
CA ASP A 325 2.64 13.57 14.41
C ASP A 325 3.52 14.38 13.44
N ILE A 326 3.03 14.68 12.23
CA ILE A 326 3.68 15.61 11.29
C ILE A 326 3.67 17.04 11.86
N GLU A 327 2.52 17.52 12.32
CA GLU A 327 2.39 18.86 12.89
C GLU A 327 3.29 19.02 14.13
N GLU A 328 3.36 18.03 15.01
CA GLU A 328 4.22 18.06 16.20
C GLU A 328 5.71 18.05 15.83
N SER A 329 6.13 17.21 14.89
CA SER A 329 7.53 17.06 14.51
C SER A 329 8.11 18.31 13.84
N PHE A 330 7.30 19.07 13.08
CA PHE A 330 7.77 20.25 12.33
C PHE A 330 7.34 21.58 12.96
N SER A 331 6.51 21.60 14.01
CA SER A 331 6.19 22.83 14.76
C SER A 331 7.38 23.36 15.54
N HIS A 332 8.33 22.51 15.93
CA HIS A 332 9.55 22.89 16.64
C HIS A 332 10.68 23.40 15.74
N ALA A 333 10.52 23.33 14.41
CA ALA A 333 11.50 23.75 13.43
C ALA A 333 11.32 25.20 12.90
N LYS A 334 10.53 26.06 13.58
CA LYS A 334 10.52 27.49 13.22
C LYS A 334 11.88 28.09 13.55
N PRO A 335 12.53 28.79 12.60
CA PRO A 335 13.75 29.52 12.88
C PRO A 335 13.45 30.55 13.98
N THR A 336 14.27 30.60 15.00
CA THR A 336 14.36 31.78 15.87
C THR A 336 14.67 32.95 14.95
N GLU A 337 13.72 33.88 14.78
CA GLU A 337 14.02 35.18 14.15
C GLU A 337 15.19 35.78 14.90
N ASP A 338 16.32 35.85 14.24
CA ASP A 338 17.46 36.64 14.70
C ASP A 338 16.99 38.10 14.80
N THR A 339 16.80 38.55 16.01
CA THR A 339 16.61 39.96 16.32
C THR A 339 17.92 40.65 15.99
N PRO A 340 18.00 41.57 15.01
CA PRO A 340 19.20 42.33 14.79
C PRO A 340 19.35 43.35 15.94
N SER A 341 20.46 43.23 16.64
CA SER A 341 20.97 44.23 17.59
C SER A 341 21.59 45.41 16.87
#